data_d5f9034c1a7f91a33166c7df5fa57242
#
_entry.id   d5f9034c1a7f91a33166c7df5fa57242
#
_cell.length_a   1.000
_cell.length_b   1.000
_cell.length_c   1.000
_cell.angle_alpha   90.00
_cell.angle_beta   90.00
_cell.angle_gamma   90.00
#
_symmetry.space_group_name_H-M   'P 1'
#
loop_
_entity.id
_entity.type
_entity.pdbx_description
1 polymer ?
#
loop_
_entity_poly.entity_id
_entity_poly.type
_entity_poly.pdbx_seq_one_letter_code
_entity_poly.pdbx_strand_id
1 'polypeptide(L)'
;MSKRKTVTIARALTRRQTMAGGVATLVAAPFVIRSGFAQHAAVNIGVIQPLSGANAQFGINCRNGIELVADEINAAGGIKTLGGAKINVIVSDATSNPTTAPTVAQRLIAQNELTAVLGAFASSLTLAISEVTARADIPFLTQAFADEITGRGLESVFQVTAKASVIGRAQVNYTLAIAEAAGSKIDKIAIMYEDTAYGVAQTRGLRRAAKDANIEVVMDEPYPLGINDATPLINKLRASDAQAVFPLSYLNDSLFIIRTMRQQRITIPAIGGAAGYIIPDFEKGLGEFAEGVLSISPTNYDLAPALTDPFRKRFGYFMVHEAIESAVALYVLVQAIERAKSAKPKAVTEALHGGRFEGGWTKAMPGAAVQFDQTGLNTLLVPIMVQWRKKELVTVWPKGVARAAPVWQ
;
A
#
# COMPACT_ATOMS: atom_id res chain seq x y z
N MET A 1 -7.61 -75.73 -40.96
CA MET A 1 -7.64 -76.86 -39.97
C MET A 1 -8.19 -76.24 -38.71
N SER A 2 -9.47 -76.49 -38.44
CA SER A 2 -10.03 -77.52 -37.53
C SER A 2 -9.54 -77.30 -36.10
N LYS A 3 -10.31 -77.10 -35.15
CA LYS A 3 -11.57 -77.53 -34.47
C LYS A 3 -11.41 -76.98 -33.01
N ARG A 4 -12.30 -76.83 -32.12
CA ARG A 4 -13.71 -77.19 -31.89
C ARG A 4 -14.18 -76.45 -30.63
N LYS A 5 -15.44 -76.23 -30.62
CA LYS A 5 -16.28 -75.76 -29.49
C LYS A 5 -16.23 -76.69 -28.29
N THR A 6 -16.45 -76.19 -27.09
CA THR A 6 -17.25 -76.91 -26.11
C THR A 6 -18.07 -75.96 -25.26
N VAL A 7 -19.37 -76.12 -25.31
CA VAL A 7 -20.45 -75.55 -24.51
C VAL A 7 -20.62 -76.42 -23.28
N THR A 8 -20.83 -75.86 -22.09
CA THR A 8 -21.44 -76.61 -20.99
C THR A 8 -22.33 -75.67 -20.16
N ILE A 9 -23.51 -75.79 -20.36
CA ILE A 9 -24.84 -75.93 -19.76
C ILE A 9 -24.88 -75.57 -18.25
N ALA A 10 -25.86 -74.72 -18.01
CA ALA A 10 -26.41 -74.30 -16.72
C ALA A 10 -26.98 -75.44 -15.89
N ARG A 11 -26.90 -75.36 -14.60
CA ARG A 11 -27.81 -76.06 -13.69
C ARG A 11 -28.33 -75.13 -12.61
N ALA A 12 -29.61 -74.82 -12.70
CA ALA A 12 -30.42 -74.18 -11.66
C ALA A 12 -30.54 -75.18 -10.48
N LEU A 13 -30.42 -74.69 -9.27
CA LEU A 13 -30.82 -75.36 -8.05
C LEU A 13 -31.82 -74.51 -7.30
N THR A 14 -32.93 -75.16 -7.01
CA THR A 14 -34.19 -74.71 -6.44
C THR A 14 -34.10 -74.36 -4.96
N ARG A 15 -35.01 -73.48 -4.56
CA ARG A 15 -35.42 -73.15 -3.17
C ARG A 15 -35.79 -74.41 -2.41
N ARG A 16 -35.21 -74.64 -1.24
CA ARG A 16 -35.86 -75.05 0.02
C ARG A 16 -34.84 -75.56 1.02
N GLN A 17 -35.10 -75.20 2.29
CA GLN A 17 -34.53 -75.71 3.53
C GLN A 17 -33.20 -75.05 3.92
N THR A 18 -32.94 -74.49 5.06
CA THR A 18 -33.53 -74.80 6.41
C THR A 18 -33.26 -73.56 7.30
N MET A 19 -34.20 -73.28 8.18
CA MET A 19 -34.00 -72.39 9.36
C MET A 19 -33.08 -73.09 10.36
N ALA A 20 -32.04 -72.39 10.82
CA ALA A 20 -31.48 -72.66 12.15
C ALA A 20 -30.74 -71.37 12.61
N GLY A 21 -31.07 -70.94 13.82
CA GLY A 21 -30.76 -69.72 14.52
C GLY A 21 -29.30 -69.28 14.50
N GLY A 22 -29.11 -68.00 14.29
CA GLY A 22 -27.87 -67.30 14.55
C GLY A 22 -28.19 -65.93 15.06
N VAL A 23 -27.94 -65.67 16.32
CA VAL A 23 -28.00 -64.41 17.01
C VAL A 23 -27.06 -63.44 16.28
N ALA A 24 -27.61 -62.49 15.52
CA ALA A 24 -26.86 -61.41 14.89
C ALA A 24 -26.55 -60.37 15.99
N THR A 25 -25.33 -60.41 16.48
CA THR A 25 -24.77 -59.31 17.30
C THR A 25 -24.61 -58.08 16.36
N LEU A 26 -25.51 -57.10 16.53
CA LEU A 26 -25.37 -55.78 15.91
C LEU A 26 -24.14 -55.11 16.55
N VAL A 27 -22.99 -55.20 15.87
CA VAL A 27 -21.85 -54.32 16.15
C VAL A 27 -22.26 -52.95 15.67
N ALA A 28 -22.69 -52.09 16.58
CA ALA A 28 -22.85 -50.65 16.34
C ALA A 28 -21.45 -50.11 16.05
N ALA A 29 -21.07 -50.00 14.77
CA ALA A 29 -19.92 -49.23 14.35
C ALA A 29 -20.21 -47.74 14.77
N PRO A 30 -19.32 -47.10 15.53
CA PRO A 30 -19.51 -45.68 15.81
C PRO A 30 -19.48 -44.94 14.45
N PHE A 31 -20.61 -44.38 14.08
CA PHE A 31 -20.66 -43.37 13.04
C PHE A 31 -19.80 -42.19 13.54
N VAL A 32 -18.51 -42.19 13.20
CA VAL A 32 -17.68 -40.99 13.27
C VAL A 32 -18.27 -40.06 12.24
N ILE A 33 -19.20 -39.20 12.70
CA ILE A 33 -19.58 -38.00 11.98
C ILE A 33 -18.26 -37.19 11.90
N ARG A 34 -17.49 -37.40 10.85
CA ARG A 34 -16.53 -36.42 10.42
C ARG A 34 -17.38 -35.19 10.14
N SER A 35 -17.43 -34.26 11.09
CA SER A 35 -17.83 -32.89 10.82
C SER A 35 -16.97 -32.44 9.67
N GLY A 36 -17.47 -32.58 8.44
CA GLY A 36 -16.88 -31.95 7.28
C GLY A 36 -16.86 -30.47 7.67
N PHE A 37 -15.68 -29.95 7.98
CA PHE A 37 -15.49 -28.51 8.01
C PHE A 37 -15.94 -28.05 6.62
N ALA A 38 -17.14 -27.48 6.55
CA ALA A 38 -17.58 -26.79 5.36
C ALA A 38 -16.48 -25.77 5.08
N GLN A 39 -15.69 -26.03 4.05
CA GLN A 39 -14.65 -25.12 3.64
C GLN A 39 -15.42 -23.86 3.19
N HIS A 40 -15.49 -22.87 4.09
CA HIS A 40 -16.14 -21.61 3.76
C HIS A 40 -15.48 -21.03 2.51
N ALA A 41 -16.28 -20.54 1.58
CA ALA A 41 -15.78 -19.94 0.36
C ALA A 41 -14.73 -18.86 0.70
N ALA A 42 -13.60 -18.88 0.00
CA ALA A 42 -12.55 -17.88 0.22
C ALA A 42 -13.07 -16.48 -0.09
N VAL A 43 -12.59 -15.49 0.65
CA VAL A 43 -12.88 -14.08 0.41
C VAL A 43 -11.86 -13.57 -0.60
N ASN A 44 -12.33 -13.25 -1.81
CA ASN A 44 -11.48 -12.78 -2.89
C ASN A 44 -11.21 -11.28 -2.78
N ILE A 45 -9.95 -10.91 -2.70
CA ILE A 45 -9.46 -9.52 -2.68
C ILE A 45 -8.64 -9.28 -3.94
N GLY A 46 -9.11 -8.39 -4.80
CA GLY A 46 -8.35 -7.94 -5.96
C GLY A 46 -7.21 -7.03 -5.53
N VAL A 47 -6.02 -7.21 -6.11
CA VAL A 47 -4.85 -6.34 -5.89
C VAL A 47 -4.35 -5.85 -7.24
N ILE A 48 -4.48 -4.55 -7.49
CA ILE A 48 -4.06 -3.93 -8.75
C ILE A 48 -2.91 -2.98 -8.43
N GLN A 49 -1.69 -3.35 -8.83
CA GLN A 49 -0.47 -2.58 -8.57
C GLN A 49 0.38 -2.48 -9.84
N PRO A 50 1.22 -1.43 -9.98
CA PRO A 50 2.21 -1.38 -11.05
C PRO A 50 3.31 -2.41 -10.75
N LEU A 51 3.25 -3.60 -11.37
CA LEU A 51 4.26 -4.64 -11.16
C LEU A 51 5.31 -4.66 -12.28
N SER A 52 5.12 -3.83 -13.29
CA SER A 52 6.06 -3.58 -14.39
C SER A 52 6.15 -2.09 -14.74
N GLY A 53 7.22 -1.70 -15.46
CA GLY A 53 7.48 -0.32 -15.84
C GLY A 53 8.16 0.51 -14.73
N ALA A 54 8.13 1.84 -14.85
CA ALA A 54 8.92 2.76 -14.02
C ALA A 54 8.60 2.70 -12.52
N ASN A 55 7.37 2.33 -12.15
CA ASN A 55 6.91 2.26 -10.76
C ASN A 55 6.84 0.81 -10.22
N ALA A 56 7.45 -0.17 -10.90
CA ALA A 56 7.33 -1.58 -10.56
C ALA A 56 7.76 -1.89 -9.12
N GLN A 57 8.86 -1.30 -8.65
CA GLN A 57 9.36 -1.56 -7.31
C GLN A 57 8.35 -1.19 -6.24
N PHE A 58 7.67 -0.06 -6.38
CA PHE A 58 6.62 0.37 -5.45
C PHE A 58 5.43 -0.60 -5.43
N GLY A 59 4.98 -1.04 -6.60
CA GLY A 59 3.89 -2.03 -6.69
C GLY A 59 4.25 -3.38 -6.10
N ILE A 60 5.49 -3.84 -6.29
CA ILE A 60 6.03 -5.05 -5.68
C ILE A 60 6.04 -4.92 -4.15
N ASN A 61 6.47 -3.77 -3.61
CA ASN A 61 6.48 -3.50 -2.18
C ASN A 61 5.06 -3.53 -1.59
N CYS A 62 4.09 -2.90 -2.26
CA CYS A 62 2.68 -2.94 -1.86
C CYS A 62 2.13 -4.37 -1.83
N ARG A 63 2.35 -5.14 -2.89
CA ARG A 63 1.96 -6.54 -2.96
C ARG A 63 2.57 -7.36 -1.81
N ASN A 64 3.86 -7.21 -1.57
CA ASN A 64 4.56 -7.92 -0.50
C ASN A 64 3.97 -7.61 0.89
N GLY A 65 3.58 -6.36 1.16
CA GLY A 65 2.90 -5.96 2.39
C GLY A 65 1.52 -6.62 2.53
N ILE A 66 0.74 -6.65 1.45
CA ILE A 66 -0.58 -7.31 1.40
C ILE A 66 -0.44 -8.82 1.63
N GLU A 67 0.48 -9.48 0.93
CA GLU A 67 0.71 -10.93 1.05
C GLU A 67 1.13 -11.32 2.47
N LEU A 68 2.01 -10.54 3.11
CA LEU A 68 2.42 -10.79 4.49
C LEU A 68 1.21 -10.82 5.43
N VAL A 69 0.35 -9.82 5.37
CA VAL A 69 -0.83 -9.72 6.26
C VAL A 69 -1.88 -10.76 5.91
N ALA A 70 -2.09 -11.06 4.63
CA ALA A 70 -3.01 -12.12 4.21
C ALA A 70 -2.59 -13.48 4.75
N ASP A 71 -1.29 -13.80 4.68
CA ASP A 71 -0.72 -15.04 5.21
C ASP A 71 -0.86 -15.11 6.74
N GLU A 72 -0.59 -14.02 7.47
CA GLU A 72 -0.77 -13.95 8.92
C GLU A 72 -2.24 -14.20 9.34
N ILE A 73 -3.18 -13.53 8.69
CA ILE A 73 -4.62 -13.70 8.98
C ILE A 73 -5.05 -15.12 8.64
N ASN A 74 -4.60 -15.65 7.50
CA ASN A 74 -4.92 -17.01 7.08
C ASN A 74 -4.34 -18.06 8.05
N ALA A 75 -3.12 -17.86 8.52
CA ALA A 75 -2.48 -18.73 9.51
C ALA A 75 -3.21 -18.67 10.88
N ALA A 76 -3.71 -17.49 11.26
CA ALA A 76 -4.48 -17.28 12.49
C ALA A 76 -5.93 -17.84 12.45
N GLY A 77 -6.31 -18.52 11.37
CA GLY A 77 -7.61 -19.15 11.22
C GLY A 77 -8.57 -18.45 10.25
N GLY A 78 -8.14 -17.38 9.57
CA GLY A 78 -8.94 -16.62 8.60
C GLY A 78 -9.94 -15.68 9.25
N ILE A 79 -10.97 -15.27 8.50
CA ILE A 79 -12.00 -14.31 8.91
C ILE A 79 -13.02 -15.02 9.82
N LYS A 80 -13.00 -14.70 11.10
CA LYS A 80 -13.72 -15.45 12.14
C LYS A 80 -15.23 -15.39 11.99
N THR A 81 -15.79 -14.22 11.69
CA THR A 81 -17.24 -14.02 11.53
C THR A 81 -17.79 -14.70 10.28
N LEU A 82 -16.90 -15.09 9.36
CA LEU A 82 -17.24 -15.89 8.18
C LEU A 82 -16.78 -17.34 8.32
N GLY A 83 -16.76 -17.87 9.55
CA GLY A 83 -16.45 -19.28 9.84
C GLY A 83 -15.01 -19.68 9.54
N GLY A 84 -14.07 -18.73 9.54
CA GLY A 84 -12.66 -18.98 9.22
C GLY A 84 -12.35 -18.92 7.72
N ALA A 85 -13.19 -18.28 6.92
CA ALA A 85 -12.95 -18.09 5.49
C ALA A 85 -11.55 -17.50 5.25
N LYS A 86 -10.81 -18.08 4.31
CA LYS A 86 -9.46 -17.62 3.98
C LYS A 86 -9.51 -16.45 3.01
N ILE A 87 -8.54 -15.56 3.13
CA ILE A 87 -8.32 -14.49 2.15
C ILE A 87 -7.61 -15.10 0.95
N ASN A 88 -8.17 -14.86 -0.23
CA ASN A 88 -7.56 -15.18 -1.52
C ASN A 88 -7.19 -13.86 -2.21
N VAL A 89 -5.89 -13.62 -2.37
CA VAL A 89 -5.36 -12.41 -3.01
C VAL A 89 -5.19 -12.68 -4.50
N ILE A 90 -5.89 -11.90 -5.34
CA ILE A 90 -5.85 -12.01 -6.79
C ILE A 90 -5.13 -10.79 -7.35
N VAL A 91 -3.88 -11.00 -7.78
CA VAL A 91 -2.98 -9.92 -8.21
C VAL A 91 -3.09 -9.66 -9.70
N SER A 92 -3.11 -8.39 -10.08
CA SER A 92 -3.06 -7.92 -11.48
C SER A 92 -2.05 -6.78 -11.64
N ASP A 93 -1.30 -6.84 -12.74
CA ASP A 93 -0.33 -5.80 -13.09
C ASP A 93 -1.03 -4.67 -13.87
N ALA A 94 -1.10 -3.48 -13.26
CA ALA A 94 -1.58 -2.26 -13.91
C ALA A 94 -0.53 -1.66 -14.85
N THR A 95 0.67 -2.25 -14.91
CA THR A 95 1.83 -1.59 -15.48
C THR A 95 2.08 -0.22 -14.82
N SER A 96 2.85 0.65 -15.44
CA SER A 96 2.97 2.05 -14.97
C SER A 96 2.21 3.03 -15.88
N ASN A 97 1.15 2.55 -16.55
CA ASN A 97 0.41 3.32 -17.54
C ASN A 97 -1.07 3.52 -17.14
N PRO A 98 -1.48 4.77 -16.80
CA PRO A 98 -2.85 5.06 -16.37
C PRO A 98 -3.89 4.87 -17.49
N THR A 99 -3.49 4.86 -18.76
CA THR A 99 -4.43 4.63 -19.87
C THR A 99 -4.90 3.17 -19.94
N THR A 100 -4.04 2.21 -19.59
CA THR A 100 -4.34 0.77 -19.67
C THR A 100 -4.91 0.23 -18.34
N ALA A 101 -4.65 0.89 -17.23
CA ALA A 101 -5.07 0.47 -15.90
C ALA A 101 -6.59 0.21 -15.75
N PRO A 102 -7.51 1.00 -16.35
CA PRO A 102 -8.95 0.70 -16.33
C PRO A 102 -9.30 -0.64 -16.95
N THR A 103 -8.67 -1.02 -18.05
CA THR A 103 -8.91 -2.32 -18.71
C THR A 103 -8.49 -3.49 -17.82
N VAL A 104 -7.39 -3.34 -17.08
CA VAL A 104 -6.95 -4.34 -16.09
C VAL A 104 -7.99 -4.50 -14.99
N ALA A 105 -8.49 -3.38 -14.45
CA ALA A 105 -9.52 -3.39 -13.40
C ALA A 105 -10.83 -4.04 -13.91
N GLN A 106 -11.29 -3.67 -15.11
CA GLN A 106 -12.49 -4.27 -15.72
C GLN A 106 -12.34 -5.78 -15.87
N ARG A 107 -11.21 -6.25 -16.39
CA ARG A 107 -10.95 -7.68 -16.56
C ARG A 107 -10.94 -8.43 -15.22
N LEU A 108 -10.24 -7.88 -14.22
CA LEU A 108 -10.16 -8.48 -12.89
C LEU A 108 -11.57 -8.64 -12.28
N ILE A 109 -12.39 -7.61 -12.36
CA ILE A 109 -13.77 -7.60 -11.85
C ILE A 109 -14.66 -8.58 -12.64
N ALA A 110 -14.55 -8.61 -13.96
CA ALA A 110 -15.38 -9.47 -14.79
C ALA A 110 -15.08 -10.98 -14.61
N GLN A 111 -13.86 -11.32 -14.21
CA GLN A 111 -13.41 -12.71 -14.06
C GLN A 111 -13.54 -13.25 -12.63
N ASN A 112 -13.82 -12.40 -11.64
CA ASN A 112 -13.78 -12.80 -10.24
C ASN A 112 -14.92 -12.15 -9.45
N GLU A 113 -15.48 -12.92 -8.50
CA GLU A 113 -16.37 -12.36 -7.48
C GLU A 113 -15.51 -11.73 -6.38
N LEU A 114 -15.33 -10.41 -6.45
CA LEU A 114 -14.46 -9.68 -5.52
C LEU A 114 -15.26 -9.05 -4.38
N THR A 115 -14.72 -9.15 -3.16
CA THR A 115 -15.21 -8.41 -1.99
C THR A 115 -14.73 -6.96 -2.01
N ALA A 116 -13.48 -6.74 -2.42
CA ALA A 116 -12.84 -5.43 -2.50
C ALA A 116 -11.66 -5.45 -3.45
N VAL A 117 -11.14 -4.27 -3.79
CA VAL A 117 -9.90 -4.08 -4.52
C VAL A 117 -8.94 -3.23 -3.68
N LEU A 118 -7.67 -3.60 -3.63
CA LEU A 118 -6.57 -2.82 -3.06
C LEU A 118 -5.64 -2.35 -4.18
N GLY A 119 -5.18 -1.12 -4.13
CA GLY A 119 -4.24 -0.55 -5.13
C GLY A 119 -4.39 0.95 -5.24
N ALA A 120 -3.94 1.54 -6.24
CA ALA A 120 -2.64 1.39 -6.84
C ALA A 120 -1.70 2.38 -6.17
N PHE A 121 -0.40 2.18 -6.25
CA PHE A 121 0.56 3.09 -5.60
C PHE A 121 0.53 4.49 -6.23
N ALA A 122 0.64 4.56 -7.55
CA ALA A 122 0.68 5.84 -8.27
C ALA A 122 -0.73 6.47 -8.32
N SER A 123 -0.83 7.76 -7.98
CA SER A 123 -2.10 8.48 -7.93
C SER A 123 -2.83 8.50 -9.27
N SER A 124 -2.12 8.64 -10.40
CA SER A 124 -2.71 8.59 -11.74
C SER A 124 -3.35 7.23 -12.08
N LEU A 125 -2.72 6.12 -11.67
CA LEU A 125 -3.30 4.77 -11.79
C LEU A 125 -4.53 4.62 -10.90
N THR A 126 -4.43 5.08 -9.64
CA THR A 126 -5.52 5.04 -8.65
C THR A 126 -6.75 5.78 -9.14
N LEU A 127 -6.57 6.99 -9.68
CA LEU A 127 -7.68 7.78 -10.23
C LEU A 127 -8.39 7.05 -11.37
N ALA A 128 -7.64 6.40 -12.25
CA ALA A 128 -8.21 5.66 -13.38
C ALA A 128 -8.93 4.36 -12.95
N ILE A 129 -8.34 3.61 -12.00
CA ILE A 129 -8.89 2.34 -11.50
C ILE A 129 -10.14 2.59 -10.66
N SER A 130 -10.13 3.61 -9.80
CA SER A 130 -11.25 3.91 -8.89
C SER A 130 -12.55 4.26 -9.61
N GLU A 131 -12.50 4.82 -10.82
CA GLU A 131 -13.69 5.01 -11.68
C GLU A 131 -14.34 3.67 -12.07
N VAL A 132 -13.53 2.66 -12.29
CA VAL A 132 -14.03 1.32 -12.69
C VAL A 132 -14.62 0.60 -11.50
N THR A 133 -13.91 0.58 -10.35
CA THR A 133 -14.38 -0.09 -9.14
C THR A 133 -15.65 0.56 -8.58
N ALA A 134 -15.73 1.91 -8.62
CA ALA A 134 -16.92 2.64 -8.17
C ALA A 134 -18.14 2.33 -9.02
N ARG A 135 -18.01 2.24 -10.35
CA ARG A 135 -19.13 1.83 -11.23
C ARG A 135 -19.60 0.40 -11.00
N ALA A 136 -18.74 -0.44 -10.43
CA ALA A 136 -19.07 -1.83 -10.09
C ALA A 136 -19.53 -1.98 -8.63
N ASP A 137 -19.67 -0.90 -7.86
CA ASP A 137 -20.00 -0.86 -6.44
C ASP A 137 -19.04 -1.73 -5.57
N ILE A 138 -17.78 -1.84 -5.99
CA ILE A 138 -16.74 -2.59 -5.28
C ILE A 138 -15.87 -1.62 -4.48
N PRO A 139 -15.73 -1.79 -3.14
CA PRO A 139 -14.88 -0.93 -2.34
C PRO A 139 -13.42 -1.01 -2.79
N PHE A 140 -12.80 0.15 -2.94
CA PHE A 140 -11.41 0.32 -3.36
C PHE A 140 -10.63 1.05 -2.28
N LEU A 141 -9.64 0.39 -1.67
CA LEU A 141 -8.78 1.01 -0.67
C LEU A 141 -7.40 1.28 -1.28
N THR A 142 -6.88 2.48 -1.04
CA THR A 142 -5.61 2.94 -1.63
C THR A 142 -4.73 3.68 -0.64
N GLN A 143 -3.42 3.59 -0.86
CA GLN A 143 -2.37 4.36 -0.19
C GLN A 143 -1.86 5.52 -1.07
N ALA A 144 -2.43 5.77 -2.24
CA ALA A 144 -2.04 6.87 -3.12
C ALA A 144 -2.48 8.23 -2.56
N PHE A 145 -1.76 9.30 -2.91
CA PHE A 145 -1.82 10.57 -2.18
C PHE A 145 -2.72 11.65 -2.80
N ALA A 146 -3.00 11.64 -4.12
CA ALA A 146 -3.70 12.75 -4.77
C ALA A 146 -5.02 13.12 -4.08
N ASP A 147 -5.27 14.41 -3.92
CA ASP A 147 -6.44 14.95 -3.21
C ASP A 147 -7.74 14.58 -3.90
N GLU A 148 -7.70 14.44 -5.21
CA GLU A 148 -8.82 14.10 -6.07
C GLU A 148 -9.36 12.68 -5.84
N ILE A 149 -8.57 11.77 -5.24
CA ILE A 149 -8.97 10.37 -5.01
C ILE A 149 -10.27 10.31 -4.22
N THR A 150 -10.33 10.99 -3.08
CA THR A 150 -11.52 11.10 -2.22
C THR A 150 -12.26 12.43 -2.39
N GLY A 151 -11.81 13.30 -3.32
CA GLY A 151 -12.43 14.59 -3.62
C GLY A 151 -13.52 14.53 -4.69
N ARG A 152 -13.77 13.36 -5.32
CA ARG A 152 -14.71 13.20 -6.44
C ARG A 152 -16.08 12.69 -6.05
N GLY A 153 -16.33 12.42 -4.76
CA GLY A 153 -17.62 11.93 -4.27
C GLY A 153 -17.91 10.47 -4.61
N LEU A 154 -16.87 9.63 -4.80
CA LEU A 154 -16.99 8.19 -5.02
C LEU A 154 -17.10 7.48 -3.66
N GLU A 155 -18.29 7.08 -3.26
CA GLU A 155 -18.60 6.52 -1.93
C GLU A 155 -17.86 5.20 -1.62
N SER A 156 -17.46 4.44 -2.64
CA SER A 156 -16.75 3.16 -2.48
C SER A 156 -15.23 3.31 -2.49
N VAL A 157 -14.67 4.53 -2.50
CA VAL A 157 -13.22 4.77 -2.57
C VAL A 157 -12.70 5.26 -1.22
N PHE A 158 -11.68 4.56 -0.69
CA PHE A 158 -11.13 4.81 0.64
C PHE A 158 -9.61 5.06 0.55
N GLN A 159 -9.16 6.19 1.04
CA GLN A 159 -7.76 6.58 1.07
C GLN A 159 -7.21 6.40 2.50
N VAL A 160 -6.36 5.37 2.71
CA VAL A 160 -5.81 5.04 4.05
C VAL A 160 -4.72 6.00 4.50
N THR A 161 -4.18 6.76 3.58
CA THR A 161 -3.14 7.78 3.79
C THR A 161 -3.73 9.18 3.90
N ALA A 162 -2.89 10.20 4.16
CA ALA A 162 -3.30 11.60 4.08
C ALA A 162 -3.30 12.09 2.62
N LYS A 163 -4.06 13.14 2.34
CA LYS A 163 -4.02 13.85 1.05
C LYS A 163 -2.63 14.44 0.78
N ALA A 164 -2.23 14.46 -0.46
CA ALA A 164 -0.96 15.02 -0.92
C ALA A 164 -0.78 16.48 -0.46
N SER A 165 -1.82 17.30 -0.53
CA SER A 165 -1.76 18.69 -0.05
C SER A 165 -1.51 18.78 1.48
N VAL A 166 -2.03 17.84 2.28
CA VAL A 166 -1.77 17.76 3.73
C VAL A 166 -0.32 17.35 3.97
N ILE A 167 0.18 16.37 3.22
CA ILE A 167 1.58 15.92 3.28
C ILE A 167 2.52 17.07 2.90
N GLY A 168 2.26 17.78 1.79
CA GLY A 168 3.05 18.93 1.36
C GLY A 168 3.06 20.08 2.38
N ARG A 169 1.92 20.36 3.01
CA ARG A 169 1.86 21.35 4.09
C ARG A 169 2.73 20.93 5.28
N ALA A 170 2.63 19.70 5.73
CA ALA A 170 3.44 19.17 6.82
C ALA A 170 4.93 19.19 6.47
N GLN A 171 5.28 18.89 5.22
CA GLN A 171 6.66 18.90 4.73
C GLN A 171 7.33 20.27 4.94
N VAL A 172 6.68 21.38 4.57
CA VAL A 172 7.21 22.74 4.82
C VAL A 172 7.25 23.03 6.32
N ASN A 173 6.15 22.84 7.04
CA ASN A 173 6.06 23.20 8.45
C ASN A 173 7.10 22.45 9.31
N TYR A 174 7.31 21.14 9.04
CA TYR A 174 8.31 20.36 9.75
C TYR A 174 9.74 20.77 9.39
N THR A 175 9.98 21.11 8.13
CA THR A 175 11.29 21.64 7.70
C THR A 175 11.63 22.93 8.41
N LEU A 176 10.69 23.88 8.50
CA LEU A 176 10.89 25.14 9.22
C LEU A 176 11.17 24.89 10.70
N ALA A 177 10.40 24.01 11.35
CA ALA A 177 10.61 23.68 12.77
C ALA A 177 11.96 22.98 13.03
N ILE A 178 12.42 22.14 12.12
CA ILE A 178 13.73 21.48 12.19
C ILE A 178 14.85 22.50 12.00
N ALA A 179 14.74 23.39 11.02
CA ALA A 179 15.72 24.43 10.75
C ALA A 179 15.84 25.39 11.95
N GLU A 180 14.72 25.86 12.49
CA GLU A 180 14.68 26.72 13.68
C GLU A 180 15.32 26.03 14.89
N ALA A 181 15.01 24.76 15.13
CA ALA A 181 15.63 24.00 16.22
C ALA A 181 17.17 23.82 16.05
N ALA A 182 17.66 23.91 14.82
CA ALA A 182 19.10 23.92 14.49
C ALA A 182 19.71 25.33 14.46
N GLY A 183 18.96 26.37 14.80
CA GLY A 183 19.43 27.77 14.77
C GLY A 183 19.51 28.39 13.37
N SER A 184 18.86 27.76 12.37
CA SER A 184 18.83 28.21 10.98
C SER A 184 17.47 28.87 10.68
N LYS A 185 17.46 29.87 9.80
CA LYS A 185 16.26 30.51 9.30
C LYS A 185 16.11 30.22 7.81
N ILE A 186 14.91 29.90 7.39
CA ILE A 186 14.55 29.71 5.99
C ILE A 186 13.55 30.80 5.61
N ASP A 187 13.89 31.61 4.64
CA ASP A 187 13.04 32.64 4.06
C ASP A 187 12.73 32.36 2.57
N LYS A 188 13.55 31.54 1.92
CA LYS A 188 13.46 31.23 0.50
C LYS A 188 13.54 29.74 0.25
N ILE A 189 12.61 29.20 -0.53
CA ILE A 189 12.59 27.78 -0.91
C ILE A 189 12.48 27.59 -2.40
N ALA A 190 12.97 26.44 -2.89
CA ALA A 190 12.74 25.96 -4.23
C ALA A 190 11.80 24.74 -4.21
N ILE A 191 10.91 24.65 -5.18
CA ILE A 191 10.03 23.50 -5.43
C ILE A 191 10.34 22.98 -6.83
N MET A 192 10.53 21.68 -6.96
CA MET A 192 10.56 20.99 -8.24
C MET A 192 9.75 19.70 -8.15
N TYR A 193 8.95 19.40 -9.16
CA TYR A 193 8.00 18.29 -9.04
C TYR A 193 7.69 17.65 -10.40
N GLU A 194 7.50 16.35 -10.37
CA GLU A 194 6.96 15.64 -11.53
C GLU A 194 5.51 16.06 -11.80
N ASP A 195 5.11 16.17 -13.05
CA ASP A 195 3.87 16.79 -13.49
C ASP A 195 2.64 15.86 -13.48
N THR A 196 2.71 14.71 -12.80
CA THR A 196 1.56 13.82 -12.65
C THR A 196 0.67 14.22 -11.45
N ALA A 197 -0.43 13.49 -11.26
CA ALA A 197 -1.40 13.79 -10.21
C ALA A 197 -0.79 13.87 -8.80
N TYR A 198 0.25 13.09 -8.50
CA TYR A 198 0.93 13.09 -7.20
C TYR A 198 1.70 14.41 -6.98
N GLY A 199 2.67 14.71 -7.85
CA GLY A 199 3.52 15.90 -7.70
C GLY A 199 2.71 17.19 -7.71
N VAL A 200 1.75 17.31 -8.64
CA VAL A 200 0.85 18.48 -8.72
C VAL A 200 0.03 18.67 -7.44
N ALA A 201 -0.54 17.58 -6.89
CA ALA A 201 -1.36 17.67 -5.69
C ALA A 201 -0.54 18.05 -4.45
N GLN A 202 0.65 17.46 -4.25
CA GLN A 202 1.50 17.77 -3.10
C GLN A 202 2.06 19.19 -3.16
N THR A 203 2.42 19.68 -4.37
CA THR A 203 2.91 21.05 -4.56
C THR A 203 1.88 22.09 -4.15
N ARG A 204 0.57 21.86 -4.30
CA ARG A 204 -0.47 22.75 -3.76
C ARG A 204 -0.31 22.96 -2.25
N GLY A 205 0.00 21.88 -1.52
CA GLY A 205 0.26 21.95 -0.08
C GLY A 205 1.52 22.72 0.27
N LEU A 206 2.62 22.50 -0.47
CA LEU A 206 3.89 23.24 -0.29
C LEU A 206 3.67 24.75 -0.49
N ARG A 207 3.08 25.15 -1.62
CA ARG A 207 2.79 26.57 -1.94
C ARG A 207 1.92 27.22 -0.88
N ARG A 208 0.90 26.51 -0.40
CA ARG A 208 0.02 27.03 0.64
C ARG A 208 0.76 27.23 1.95
N ALA A 209 1.57 26.27 2.39
CA ALA A 209 2.34 26.36 3.62
C ALA A 209 3.41 27.46 3.53
N ALA A 210 4.11 27.57 2.41
CA ALA A 210 5.08 28.64 2.17
C ALA A 210 4.42 30.03 2.29
N LYS A 211 3.25 30.21 1.64
CA LYS A 211 2.46 31.45 1.73
C LYS A 211 2.03 31.75 3.18
N ASP A 212 1.49 30.76 3.89
CA ASP A 212 0.99 30.92 5.27
C ASP A 212 2.14 31.29 6.23
N ALA A 213 3.38 30.82 5.94
CA ALA A 213 4.60 31.09 6.73
C ALA A 213 5.40 32.33 6.24
N ASN A 214 4.92 33.05 5.23
CA ASN A 214 5.63 34.18 4.56
C ASN A 214 7.02 33.76 4.01
N ILE A 215 7.13 32.55 3.47
CA ILE A 215 8.32 32.04 2.80
C ILE A 215 8.21 32.32 1.30
N GLU A 216 9.26 32.88 0.72
CA GLU A 216 9.33 33.12 -0.71
C GLU A 216 9.63 31.82 -1.46
N VAL A 217 8.83 31.52 -2.49
CA VAL A 217 9.11 30.43 -3.42
C VAL A 217 9.87 31.02 -4.61
N VAL A 218 11.20 30.90 -4.57
CA VAL A 218 12.11 31.49 -5.59
C VAL A 218 12.29 30.63 -6.84
N MET A 219 11.86 29.37 -6.75
CA MET A 219 11.82 28.43 -7.89
C MET A 219 10.61 27.51 -7.73
N ASP A 220 9.84 27.34 -8.78
CA ASP A 220 8.63 26.50 -8.80
C ASP A 220 8.51 25.86 -10.17
N GLU A 221 9.14 24.67 -10.33
CA GLU A 221 9.39 24.07 -11.65
C GLU A 221 8.75 22.68 -11.76
N PRO A 222 7.73 22.53 -12.61
CA PRO A 222 7.28 21.21 -13.03
C PRO A 222 8.27 20.59 -14.02
N TYR A 223 8.34 19.26 -14.04
CA TYR A 223 9.05 18.53 -15.07
C TYR A 223 8.29 17.25 -15.45
N PRO A 224 8.42 16.76 -16.70
CA PRO A 224 7.80 15.50 -17.12
C PRO A 224 8.35 14.32 -16.32
N LEU A 225 7.45 13.43 -15.86
CA LEU A 225 7.86 12.18 -15.21
C LEU A 225 8.82 11.38 -16.10
N GLY A 226 9.94 10.91 -15.52
CA GLY A 226 10.91 10.08 -16.20
C GLY A 226 12.00 10.89 -16.91
N ILE A 227 12.52 11.93 -16.25
CA ILE A 227 13.68 12.66 -16.76
C ILE A 227 14.89 11.75 -16.91
N ASN A 228 15.70 12.03 -17.89
CA ASN A 228 17.00 11.36 -18.11
C ASN A 228 18.20 12.28 -17.84
N ASP A 229 17.95 13.57 -17.56
CA ASP A 229 18.93 14.58 -17.17
C ASP A 229 18.29 15.62 -16.24
N ALA A 230 18.84 15.77 -15.04
CA ALA A 230 18.40 16.77 -14.06
C ALA A 230 19.19 18.09 -14.16
N THR A 231 20.22 18.17 -14.99
CA THR A 231 21.11 19.34 -15.10
C THR A 231 20.36 20.66 -15.31
N PRO A 232 19.35 20.77 -16.19
CA PRO A 232 18.60 22.01 -16.38
C PRO A 232 17.89 22.47 -15.09
N LEU A 233 17.26 21.55 -14.36
CA LEU A 233 16.59 21.85 -13.09
C LEU A 233 17.59 22.30 -12.02
N ILE A 234 18.73 21.62 -11.93
CA ILE A 234 19.76 21.91 -10.93
C ILE A 234 20.50 23.21 -11.23
N ASN A 235 20.65 23.60 -12.50
CA ASN A 235 21.16 24.91 -12.88
C ASN A 235 20.20 26.05 -12.46
N LYS A 236 18.88 25.86 -12.60
CA LYS A 236 17.88 26.81 -12.11
C LYS A 236 17.93 26.91 -10.59
N LEU A 237 18.02 25.76 -9.89
CA LEU A 237 18.17 25.72 -8.44
C LEU A 237 19.39 26.51 -7.96
N ARG A 238 20.54 26.33 -8.61
CA ARG A 238 21.79 27.04 -8.29
C ARG A 238 21.64 28.56 -8.43
N ALA A 239 20.83 29.02 -9.36
CA ALA A 239 20.58 30.43 -9.63
C ALA A 239 19.49 31.04 -8.76
N SER A 240 18.80 30.29 -7.93
CA SER A 240 17.55 30.68 -7.28
C SER A 240 17.68 31.26 -5.88
N ASP A 241 18.85 31.35 -5.28
CA ASP A 241 19.06 31.75 -3.87
C ASP A 241 18.26 30.92 -2.83
N ALA A 242 17.71 29.78 -3.19
CA ALA A 242 16.95 28.95 -2.29
C ALA A 242 17.82 28.42 -1.15
N GLN A 243 17.26 28.39 0.06
CA GLN A 243 17.90 27.88 1.27
C GLN A 243 17.53 26.42 1.56
N ALA A 244 16.48 25.91 0.93
CA ALA A 244 16.06 24.52 0.94
C ALA A 244 15.32 24.19 -0.36
N VAL A 245 15.38 22.93 -0.79
CA VAL A 245 14.68 22.46 -1.98
C VAL A 245 13.74 21.31 -1.64
N PHE A 246 12.54 21.36 -2.22
CA PHE A 246 11.48 20.37 -2.07
C PHE A 246 11.25 19.62 -3.40
N PRO A 247 12.03 18.58 -3.66
CA PRO A 247 11.84 17.78 -4.86
C PRO A 247 10.75 16.72 -4.62
N LEU A 248 9.76 16.65 -5.52
CA LEU A 248 8.69 15.66 -5.52
C LEU A 248 8.87 14.73 -6.73
N SER A 249 9.25 13.49 -6.48
CA SER A 249 9.72 12.58 -7.53
C SER A 249 9.45 11.12 -7.19
N TYR A 250 9.30 10.29 -8.23
CA TYR A 250 9.47 8.85 -8.11
C TYR A 250 10.97 8.48 -8.16
N LEU A 251 11.29 7.20 -7.99
CA LEU A 251 12.66 6.74 -7.73
C LEU A 251 13.70 7.22 -8.75
N ASN A 252 13.47 6.99 -10.04
CA ASN A 252 14.47 7.30 -11.06
C ASN A 252 14.81 8.79 -11.09
N ASP A 253 13.79 9.63 -11.04
CA ASP A 253 13.95 11.08 -11.06
C ASP A 253 14.64 11.58 -9.78
N SER A 254 14.29 11.01 -8.61
CA SER A 254 14.93 11.34 -7.33
C SER A 254 16.44 11.04 -7.35
N LEU A 255 16.81 9.90 -7.96
CA LEU A 255 18.22 9.53 -8.12
C LEU A 255 18.98 10.54 -8.99
N PHE A 256 18.40 10.96 -10.13
CA PHE A 256 19.01 11.97 -11.00
C PHE A 256 19.15 13.32 -10.30
N ILE A 257 18.10 13.79 -9.63
CA ILE A 257 18.06 15.08 -8.95
C ILE A 257 19.15 15.13 -7.86
N ILE A 258 19.13 14.20 -6.91
CA ILE A 258 20.07 14.23 -5.79
C ILE A 258 21.51 13.98 -6.24
N ARG A 259 21.74 13.05 -7.18
CA ARG A 259 23.07 12.81 -7.75
C ARG A 259 23.63 14.06 -8.40
N THR A 260 22.84 14.74 -9.24
CA THR A 260 23.27 15.96 -9.93
C THR A 260 23.53 17.09 -8.96
N MET A 261 22.70 17.28 -7.93
CA MET A 261 22.96 18.24 -6.84
C MET A 261 24.30 18.00 -6.18
N ARG A 262 24.59 16.79 -5.76
CA ARG A 262 25.85 16.43 -5.06
C ARG A 262 27.05 16.57 -5.98
N GLN A 263 26.99 16.09 -7.22
CA GLN A 263 28.06 16.24 -8.22
C GLN A 263 28.37 17.73 -8.51
N GLN A 264 27.36 18.57 -8.50
CA GLN A 264 27.50 20.00 -8.70
C GLN A 264 27.79 20.77 -7.40
N ARG A 265 28.04 20.05 -6.27
CA ARG A 265 28.36 20.63 -4.97
C ARG A 265 27.29 21.59 -4.42
N ILE A 266 26.01 21.33 -4.72
CA ILE A 266 24.92 22.06 -4.11
C ILE A 266 24.63 21.39 -2.76
N THR A 267 24.79 22.17 -1.68
CA THR A 267 24.72 21.69 -0.30
C THR A 267 23.45 22.07 0.45
N ILE A 268 22.55 22.88 -0.17
CA ILE A 268 21.29 23.19 0.48
C ILE A 268 20.50 21.92 0.81
N PRO A 269 19.78 21.89 1.95
CA PRO A 269 18.98 20.76 2.33
C PRO A 269 17.97 20.37 1.27
N ALA A 270 17.92 19.08 0.93
CA ALA A 270 16.89 18.48 0.08
C ALA A 270 15.87 17.75 0.95
N ILE A 271 14.60 18.13 0.81
CA ILE A 271 13.49 17.54 1.55
C ILE A 271 12.56 16.84 0.56
N GLY A 272 12.73 15.54 0.42
CA GLY A 272 11.96 14.71 -0.50
C GLY A 272 10.47 14.65 -0.19
N GLY A 273 9.66 14.43 -1.21
CA GLY A 273 8.20 14.37 -1.14
C GLY A 273 7.64 12.99 -0.80
N ALA A 274 8.31 12.14 -0.04
CA ALA A 274 8.02 10.71 0.11
C ALA A 274 8.43 9.89 -1.13
N ALA A 275 7.63 8.90 -1.56
CA ALA A 275 7.83 8.12 -2.78
C ALA A 275 9.31 7.72 -3.03
N GLY A 276 9.94 8.27 -4.05
CA GLY A 276 11.28 7.89 -4.50
C GLY A 276 12.42 8.18 -3.53
N TYR A 277 12.18 8.93 -2.46
CA TYR A 277 13.22 9.34 -1.49
C TYR A 277 13.35 8.41 -0.27
N ILE A 278 12.40 7.48 -0.06
CA ILE A 278 12.27 6.75 1.20
C ILE A 278 12.19 5.24 1.03
N ILE A 279 12.74 4.72 -0.06
CA ILE A 279 12.86 3.28 -0.32
C ILE A 279 14.33 2.86 -0.38
N PRO A 280 14.67 1.58 -0.11
CA PRO A 280 16.06 1.11 -0.08
C PRO A 280 16.84 1.35 -1.38
N ASP A 281 16.13 1.34 -2.52
CA ASP A 281 16.75 1.55 -3.83
C ASP A 281 17.29 2.97 -4.03
N PHE A 282 16.77 3.94 -3.28
CA PHE A 282 17.30 5.31 -3.25
C PHE A 282 18.71 5.33 -2.63
N GLU A 283 18.91 4.73 -1.47
CA GLU A 283 20.23 4.63 -0.83
C GLU A 283 21.18 3.77 -1.67
N LYS A 284 20.72 2.62 -2.14
CA LYS A 284 21.53 1.73 -2.99
C LYS A 284 22.01 2.44 -4.27
N GLY A 285 21.16 3.26 -4.87
CA GLY A 285 21.46 4.00 -6.10
C GLY A 285 22.38 5.20 -5.89
N LEU A 286 22.38 5.81 -4.70
CA LEU A 286 23.11 7.04 -4.40
C LEU A 286 24.33 6.82 -3.52
N GLY A 287 24.34 5.75 -2.70
CA GLY A 287 25.40 5.52 -1.71
C GLY A 287 25.52 6.68 -0.73
N GLU A 288 26.73 7.23 -0.58
CA GLU A 288 27.00 8.36 0.32
C GLU A 288 26.20 9.63 -0.01
N PHE A 289 25.74 9.80 -1.25
CA PHE A 289 24.94 10.96 -1.64
C PHE A 289 23.54 10.97 -1.02
N ALA A 290 23.06 9.84 -0.52
CA ALA A 290 21.80 9.74 0.21
C ALA A 290 21.91 10.27 1.65
N GLU A 291 23.13 10.25 2.24
CA GLU A 291 23.33 10.64 3.64
C GLU A 291 22.84 12.06 3.91
N GLY A 292 22.04 12.21 4.97
CA GLY A 292 21.47 13.49 5.38
C GLY A 292 20.22 13.94 4.63
N VAL A 293 19.83 13.29 3.51
CA VAL A 293 18.60 13.64 2.79
C VAL A 293 17.40 13.44 3.69
N LEU A 294 16.61 14.50 3.86
CA LEU A 294 15.34 14.48 4.58
C LEU A 294 14.20 14.12 3.62
N SER A 295 13.14 13.54 4.13
CA SER A 295 11.90 13.37 3.39
C SER A 295 10.69 13.36 4.32
N ILE A 296 9.57 13.89 3.85
CA ILE A 296 8.28 13.62 4.47
C ILE A 296 7.91 12.15 4.23
N SER A 297 7.19 11.52 5.16
CA SER A 297 6.68 10.16 5.01
C SER A 297 5.34 10.00 5.72
N PRO A 298 4.41 9.20 5.21
CA PRO A 298 3.19 8.84 5.93
C PRO A 298 3.47 8.00 7.17
N THR A 299 4.45 7.11 7.08
CA THR A 299 4.86 6.20 8.15
C THR A 299 6.30 5.72 7.93
N ASN A 300 6.90 5.03 8.91
CA ASN A 300 8.19 4.38 8.76
C ASN A 300 8.26 3.09 9.60
N TYR A 301 9.08 2.14 9.15
CA TYR A 301 9.23 0.83 9.78
C TYR A 301 9.64 0.90 11.26
N ASP A 302 10.39 1.92 11.64
CA ASP A 302 10.93 2.10 12.99
C ASP A 302 9.87 2.56 14.03
N LEU A 303 8.65 2.89 13.59
CA LEU A 303 7.54 3.21 14.47
C LEU A 303 7.00 1.95 15.18
N ALA A 304 6.98 0.81 14.49
CA ALA A 304 6.45 -0.45 15.00
C ALA A 304 7.32 -1.66 14.59
N PRO A 305 8.57 -1.77 15.07
CA PRO A 305 9.51 -2.82 14.63
C PRO A 305 8.94 -4.24 14.78
N ALA A 306 8.20 -4.50 15.85
CA ALA A 306 7.60 -5.81 16.07
C ALA A 306 6.64 -6.27 14.94
N LEU A 307 6.00 -5.33 14.23
CA LEU A 307 5.16 -5.61 13.06
C LEU A 307 5.97 -5.65 11.77
N THR A 308 6.99 -4.83 11.64
CA THR A 308 7.73 -4.65 10.37
C THR A 308 8.94 -5.56 10.21
N ASP A 309 9.52 -6.08 11.29
CA ASP A 309 10.65 -7.01 11.24
C ASP A 309 10.35 -8.35 10.52
N PRO A 310 9.15 -8.95 10.61
CA PRO A 310 8.80 -10.12 9.82
C PRO A 310 8.91 -9.87 8.31
N PHE A 311 8.56 -8.66 7.85
CA PHE A 311 8.73 -8.26 6.46
C PHE A 311 10.21 -8.26 6.05
N ARG A 312 11.08 -7.63 6.87
CA ARG A 312 12.54 -7.60 6.62
C ARG A 312 13.12 -9.02 6.57
N LYS A 313 12.68 -9.91 7.46
CA LYS A 313 13.10 -11.32 7.45
C LYS A 313 12.67 -12.08 6.20
N ARG A 314 11.46 -11.80 5.69
CA ARG A 314 10.90 -12.49 4.52
C ARG A 314 11.47 -11.97 3.21
N PHE A 315 11.62 -10.64 3.07
CA PHE A 315 11.93 -9.98 1.79
C PHE A 315 13.34 -9.39 1.70
N GLY A 316 14.10 -9.36 2.81
CA GLY A 316 15.51 -8.96 2.83
C GLY A 316 15.79 -7.45 2.88
N TYR A 317 14.75 -6.61 3.05
CA TYR A 317 14.86 -5.15 3.21
C TYR A 317 13.84 -4.62 4.22
N PHE A 318 14.04 -3.40 4.73
CA PHE A 318 13.08 -2.83 5.69
C PHE A 318 11.71 -2.59 5.03
N MET A 319 10.65 -2.71 5.81
CA MET A 319 9.30 -2.49 5.31
C MET A 319 9.07 -1.01 5.01
N VAL A 320 8.96 -0.68 3.74
CA VAL A 320 8.77 0.69 3.23
C VAL A 320 7.36 1.19 3.50
N HIS A 321 7.16 2.52 3.47
CA HIS A 321 5.87 3.13 3.82
C HIS A 321 4.70 2.57 3.01
N GLU A 322 4.85 2.39 1.71
CA GLU A 322 3.79 1.87 0.83
C GLU A 322 3.43 0.42 1.13
N ALA A 323 4.41 -0.39 1.58
CA ALA A 323 4.15 -1.75 2.03
C ALA A 323 3.38 -1.76 3.36
N ILE A 324 3.74 -0.85 4.30
CA ILE A 324 3.03 -0.68 5.57
C ILE A 324 1.60 -0.22 5.33
N GLU A 325 1.40 0.82 4.53
CA GLU A 325 0.07 1.36 4.22
C GLU A 325 -0.82 0.33 3.50
N SER A 326 -0.24 -0.47 2.59
CA SER A 326 -0.96 -1.55 1.91
C SER A 326 -1.32 -2.71 2.86
N ALA A 327 -0.42 -3.05 3.79
CA ALA A 327 -0.67 -4.00 4.87
C ALA A 327 -1.82 -3.52 5.79
N VAL A 328 -1.79 -2.23 6.16
CA VAL A 328 -2.85 -1.60 6.95
C VAL A 328 -4.17 -1.57 6.17
N ALA A 329 -4.15 -1.27 4.88
CA ALA A 329 -5.35 -1.29 4.03
C ALA A 329 -6.04 -2.66 4.05
N LEU A 330 -5.29 -3.75 3.88
CA LEU A 330 -5.84 -5.11 3.99
C LEU A 330 -6.35 -5.39 5.40
N TYR A 331 -5.59 -5.03 6.43
CA TYR A 331 -6.00 -5.26 7.81
C TYR A 331 -7.29 -4.53 8.18
N VAL A 332 -7.43 -3.26 7.77
CA VAL A 332 -8.65 -2.45 7.94
C VAL A 332 -9.82 -3.06 7.16
N LEU A 333 -9.58 -3.50 5.93
CA LEU A 333 -10.59 -4.19 5.12
C LEU A 333 -11.11 -5.45 5.82
N VAL A 334 -10.23 -6.26 6.41
CA VAL A 334 -10.63 -7.47 7.15
C VAL A 334 -11.43 -7.11 8.39
N GLN A 335 -11.05 -6.07 9.14
CA GLN A 335 -11.86 -5.58 10.27
C GLN A 335 -13.24 -5.09 9.83
N ALA A 336 -13.34 -4.46 8.64
CA ALA A 336 -14.63 -4.06 8.08
C ALA A 336 -15.50 -5.26 7.69
N ILE A 337 -14.91 -6.31 7.09
CA ILE A 337 -15.60 -7.58 6.79
C ILE A 337 -16.08 -8.26 8.08
N GLU A 338 -15.23 -8.31 9.10
CA GLU A 338 -15.60 -8.85 10.43
C GLU A 338 -16.78 -8.08 11.06
N ARG A 339 -16.76 -6.75 10.97
CA ARG A 339 -17.84 -5.87 11.45
C ARG A 339 -19.14 -6.07 10.67
N ALA A 340 -19.04 -6.13 9.35
CA ALA A 340 -20.17 -6.38 8.45
C ALA A 340 -20.73 -7.80 8.60
N LYS A 341 -19.95 -8.75 9.13
CA LYS A 341 -20.23 -10.20 9.11
C LYS A 341 -20.60 -10.68 7.69
N SER A 342 -20.01 -10.08 6.69
CA SER A 342 -20.34 -10.28 5.27
C SER A 342 -19.15 -9.93 4.39
N ALA A 343 -18.95 -10.72 3.33
CA ALA A 343 -18.01 -10.43 2.25
C ALA A 343 -18.66 -9.68 1.06
N LYS A 344 -19.92 -9.28 1.18
CA LYS A 344 -20.62 -8.54 0.11
C LYS A 344 -20.07 -7.11 0.00
N PRO A 345 -19.68 -6.63 -1.18
CA PRO A 345 -19.05 -5.32 -1.38
C PRO A 345 -19.78 -4.17 -0.68
N LYS A 346 -21.10 -4.06 -0.88
CA LYS A 346 -21.94 -3.00 -0.29
C LYS A 346 -21.87 -2.99 1.25
N ALA A 347 -22.00 -4.14 1.89
CA ALA A 347 -21.95 -4.24 3.36
C ALA A 347 -20.56 -3.86 3.89
N VAL A 348 -19.49 -4.19 3.15
CA VAL A 348 -18.12 -3.82 3.48
C VAL A 348 -17.90 -2.31 3.33
N THR A 349 -18.42 -1.69 2.27
CA THR A 349 -18.40 -0.22 2.06
C THR A 349 -19.07 0.52 3.23
N GLU A 350 -20.26 0.09 3.63
CA GLU A 350 -21.00 0.66 4.77
C GLU A 350 -20.19 0.51 6.09
N ALA A 351 -19.55 -0.65 6.30
CA ALA A 351 -18.74 -0.89 7.49
C ALA A 351 -17.45 -0.07 7.52
N LEU A 352 -16.87 0.26 6.35
CA LEU A 352 -15.70 1.13 6.22
C LEU A 352 -16.05 2.57 6.63
N HIS A 353 -17.16 3.13 6.14
CA HIS A 353 -17.59 4.50 6.49
C HIS A 353 -17.93 4.65 7.98
N GLY A 354 -18.54 3.67 8.60
CA GLY A 354 -18.95 3.71 10.01
C GLY A 354 -17.83 3.39 11.01
N GLY A 355 -16.60 3.13 10.52
CA GLY A 355 -15.58 2.48 11.32
C GLY A 355 -14.44 3.35 11.81
N ARG A 356 -14.12 3.20 13.11
CA ARG A 356 -12.76 3.41 13.62
C ARG A 356 -12.10 2.04 13.75
N PHE A 357 -10.92 1.89 13.15
CA PHE A 357 -10.15 0.65 13.07
C PHE A 357 -8.86 0.81 13.86
N GLU A 358 -8.64 -0.07 14.83
CA GLU A 358 -7.54 0.01 15.78
C GLU A 358 -6.89 -1.35 16.01
N GLY A 359 -5.71 -1.34 16.62
CA GLY A 359 -4.99 -2.54 16.98
C GLY A 359 -4.26 -3.18 15.80
N GLY A 360 -3.49 -4.26 16.06
CA GLY A 360 -2.72 -4.97 15.04
C GLY A 360 -1.91 -4.03 14.15
N TRP A 361 -2.05 -4.16 12.85
CA TRP A 361 -1.28 -3.42 11.86
C TRP A 361 -1.52 -1.91 11.85
N THR A 362 -2.67 -1.41 12.36
CA THR A 362 -2.88 0.05 12.44
C THR A 362 -1.85 0.75 13.35
N LYS A 363 -1.21 0.01 14.28
CA LYS A 363 -0.14 0.53 15.14
C LYS A 363 1.13 0.91 14.39
N ALA A 364 1.29 0.46 13.14
CA ALA A 364 2.37 0.88 12.27
C ALA A 364 2.14 2.26 11.64
N MET A 365 0.94 2.83 11.78
CA MET A 365 0.62 4.20 11.36
C MET A 365 0.83 5.18 12.51
N PRO A 366 1.27 6.43 12.25
CA PRO A 366 1.54 7.42 13.30
C PRO A 366 0.36 7.68 14.25
N GLY A 367 -0.88 7.60 13.75
CA GLY A 367 -2.11 7.73 14.55
C GLY A 367 -2.57 6.44 15.24
N ALA A 368 -1.87 5.32 15.05
CA ALA A 368 -2.20 3.97 15.54
C ALA A 368 -3.65 3.50 15.28
N ALA A 369 -4.36 4.21 14.42
CA ALA A 369 -5.74 3.93 14.03
C ALA A 369 -6.02 4.46 12.62
N VAL A 370 -7.11 3.95 12.00
CA VAL A 370 -7.66 4.45 10.75
C VAL A 370 -9.14 4.76 10.96
N GLN A 371 -9.58 5.92 10.52
CA GLN A 371 -10.98 6.31 10.55
C GLN A 371 -11.31 7.12 9.30
N PHE A 372 -12.22 6.59 8.51
CA PHE A 372 -12.65 7.28 7.29
C PHE A 372 -13.78 8.27 7.60
N ASP A 373 -13.69 9.46 6.99
CA ASP A 373 -14.79 10.41 6.94
C ASP A 373 -15.80 10.04 5.83
N GLN A 374 -16.80 10.87 5.64
CA GLN A 374 -17.86 10.65 4.63
C GLN A 374 -17.31 10.62 3.18
N THR A 375 -16.14 11.17 2.95
CA THR A 375 -15.47 11.15 1.63
C THR A 375 -14.62 9.90 1.41
N GLY A 376 -14.45 9.05 2.44
CA GLY A 376 -13.55 7.90 2.42
C GLY A 376 -12.08 8.25 2.75
N LEU A 377 -11.79 9.45 3.25
CA LEU A 377 -10.45 9.85 3.66
C LEU A 377 -10.16 9.43 5.10
N ASN A 378 -8.99 8.82 5.34
CA ASN A 378 -8.48 8.63 6.71
C ASN A 378 -8.12 9.97 7.34
N THR A 379 -8.82 10.34 8.43
CA THR A 379 -8.65 11.61 9.13
C THR A 379 -7.61 11.57 10.25
N LEU A 380 -7.07 10.40 10.57
CA LEU A 380 -6.18 10.21 11.74
C LEU A 380 -4.70 10.19 11.38
N LEU A 381 -4.35 10.18 10.08
CA LEU A 381 -2.96 10.13 9.68
C LEU A 381 -2.30 11.50 9.83
N VAL A 382 -1.19 11.51 10.57
CA VAL A 382 -0.29 12.66 10.70
C VAL A 382 1.05 12.27 10.09
N PRO A 383 1.52 12.96 9.02
CA PRO A 383 2.82 12.65 8.42
C PRO A 383 3.99 12.82 9.41
N ILE A 384 5.09 12.17 9.11
CA ILE A 384 6.35 12.25 9.86
C ILE A 384 7.47 12.72 8.94
N MET A 385 8.58 13.20 9.53
CA MET A 385 9.83 13.43 8.79
C MET A 385 10.80 12.30 9.07
N VAL A 386 11.44 11.82 8.02
CA VAL A 386 12.49 10.80 8.07
C VAL A 386 13.78 11.35 7.47
N GLN A 387 14.91 10.74 7.82
CA GLN A 387 16.24 11.12 7.31
C GLN A 387 17.09 9.90 7.07
N TRP A 388 17.78 9.89 5.94
CA TRP A 388 18.82 8.88 5.67
C TRP A 388 20.03 9.11 6.54
N ARG A 389 20.38 8.12 7.35
CA ARG A 389 21.49 8.16 8.29
C ARG A 389 22.17 6.80 8.35
N LYS A 390 23.46 6.76 7.97
CA LYS A 390 24.26 5.51 7.98
C LYS A 390 23.54 4.35 7.28
N LYS A 391 22.97 4.64 6.10
CA LYS A 391 22.21 3.71 5.24
C LYS A 391 20.86 3.23 5.79
N GLU A 392 20.40 3.76 6.92
CA GLU A 392 19.07 3.49 7.48
C GLU A 392 18.18 4.73 7.37
N LEU A 393 16.89 4.51 7.14
CA LEU A 393 15.90 5.56 7.12
C LEU A 393 15.30 5.72 8.52
N VAL A 394 15.61 6.82 9.19
CA VAL A 394 15.29 7.05 10.60
C VAL A 394 14.21 8.11 10.74
N THR A 395 13.20 7.87 11.58
CA THR A 395 12.18 8.87 11.94
C THR A 395 12.79 9.94 12.82
N VAL A 396 12.72 11.21 12.39
CA VAL A 396 13.38 12.35 13.07
C VAL A 396 12.40 13.43 13.53
N TRP A 397 11.15 13.43 13.08
CA TRP A 397 10.14 14.41 13.48
C TRP A 397 8.71 13.87 13.29
N PRO A 398 7.71 14.30 14.07
CA PRO A 398 7.77 15.19 15.24
C PRO A 398 8.45 14.54 16.46
N LYS A 399 8.89 15.35 17.42
CA LYS A 399 9.66 14.90 18.61
C LYS A 399 9.01 13.72 19.36
N GLY A 400 7.68 13.65 19.40
CA GLY A 400 6.96 12.59 20.13
C GLY A 400 7.09 11.18 19.55
N VAL A 401 7.48 11.05 18.27
CA VAL A 401 7.68 9.76 17.59
C VAL A 401 9.09 9.57 17.05
N ALA A 402 9.93 10.61 17.12
CA ALA A 402 11.30 10.59 16.61
C ALA A 402 12.15 9.51 17.30
N ARG A 403 12.99 8.85 16.52
CA ARG A 403 13.99 7.85 16.97
C ARG A 403 15.38 8.46 17.08
N ALA A 404 15.61 9.59 16.43
CA ALA A 404 16.83 10.38 16.57
C ALA A 404 16.52 11.87 16.34
N ALA A 405 17.40 12.75 16.81
CA ALA A 405 17.33 14.16 16.45
C ALA A 405 17.66 14.35 14.96
N PRO A 406 16.98 15.25 14.22
CA PRO A 406 17.35 15.58 12.85
C PRO A 406 18.74 16.20 12.79
N VAL A 407 19.48 15.92 11.71
CA VAL A 407 20.71 16.60 11.38
C VAL A 407 20.40 17.59 10.28
N TRP A 408 20.53 18.89 10.59
CA TRP A 408 20.37 19.97 9.63
C TRP A 408 21.75 20.32 9.06
N GLN A 409 21.89 20.32 7.74
CA GLN A 409 23.16 20.56 7.03
C GLN A 409 23.11 21.91 6.31
#